data_3e13bd21cb16fa7a2aecc5d28dc84688
#
_entry.id   3e13bd21cb16fa7a2aecc5d28dc84688
#
_cell.length_a   1.000
_cell.length_b   1.000
_cell.length_c   1.000
_cell.angle_alpha   90.00
_cell.angle_beta   90.00
_cell.angle_gamma   90.00
#
_symmetry.space_group_name_H-M   'P 1'
#
loop_
_entity.id
_entity.type
_entity.pdbx_description
1 polymer ?
#
loop_
_entity_poly.entity_id
_entity_poly.type
_entity_poly.pdbx_seq_one_letter_code
_entity_poly.pdbx_strand_id
1 'polypeptide(L)'
;ITLPNKPRIVVIDHMGLFQSDLRDPNMQVEEASKAMMELAVKHNLIVFAVSEISKSAMSEGMGIASSKGSFRTAYNANKILSLIPRKSMVSGKLEYLHLRCEANREREYLNVQLKVDNVRIVKDDTQTNA
;
A
#
# COMPACT_ATOMS: atom_id res chain seq x y z
N ILE A 1 -16.97 -24.45 -5.74
CA ILE A 1 -16.89 -23.89 -7.11
C ILE A 1 -15.46 -24.12 -7.59
N THR A 2 -15.28 -25.05 -8.50
CA THR A 2 -14.00 -25.31 -9.15
C THR A 2 -13.89 -24.33 -10.31
N LEU A 3 -13.16 -23.23 -10.12
CA LEU A 3 -12.84 -22.32 -11.22
C LEU A 3 -11.85 -23.03 -12.17
N PRO A 4 -12.12 -23.11 -13.45
CA PRO A 4 -11.24 -23.76 -14.42
C PRO A 4 -9.87 -23.12 -14.54
N ASN A 5 -9.75 -21.83 -14.18
CA ASN A 5 -8.49 -21.11 -14.07
C ASN A 5 -8.39 -20.52 -12.66
N LYS A 6 -7.47 -21.00 -11.85
CA LYS A 6 -7.21 -20.42 -10.53
C LYS A 6 -6.71 -18.99 -10.72
N PRO A 7 -7.31 -17.98 -10.07
CA PRO A 7 -6.78 -16.63 -10.10
C PRO A 7 -5.36 -16.66 -9.52
N ARG A 8 -4.45 -15.92 -10.13
CA ARG A 8 -3.07 -15.75 -9.63
C ARG A 8 -2.90 -14.47 -8.83
N ILE A 9 -3.80 -13.53 -9.03
CA ILE A 9 -3.77 -12.21 -8.40
C ILE A 9 -5.12 -11.96 -7.75
N VAL A 10 -5.09 -11.51 -6.50
CA VAL A 10 -6.25 -11.05 -5.74
C VAL A 10 -5.99 -9.61 -5.32
N VAL A 11 -6.94 -8.73 -5.58
CA VAL A 11 -6.90 -7.33 -5.14
C VAL A 11 -7.97 -7.12 -4.09
N ILE A 12 -7.58 -6.52 -2.96
CA ILE A 12 -8.45 -6.24 -1.82
C ILE A 12 -8.45 -4.73 -1.59
N ASP A 13 -9.57 -4.08 -1.85
CA ASP A 13 -9.79 -2.65 -1.65
C ASP A 13 -10.98 -2.46 -0.71
N HIS A 14 -10.77 -2.11 0.55
CA HIS A 14 -9.49 -1.99 1.28
C HIS A 14 -9.53 -2.86 2.56
N MET A 15 -8.37 -2.98 3.24
CA MET A 15 -8.23 -3.83 4.43
C MET A 15 -9.17 -3.47 5.58
N GLY A 16 -9.54 -2.20 5.70
CA GLY A 16 -10.46 -1.71 6.74
C GLY A 16 -11.91 -2.23 6.61
N LEU A 17 -12.26 -2.89 5.50
CA LEU A 17 -13.57 -3.54 5.32
C LEU A 17 -13.63 -4.95 5.92
N PHE A 18 -12.52 -5.50 6.35
CA PHE A 18 -12.52 -6.78 7.06
C PHE A 18 -13.11 -6.57 8.45
N GLN A 19 -14.24 -7.20 8.68
CA GLN A 19 -14.87 -7.27 10.00
C GLN A 19 -14.29 -8.46 10.76
N SER A 20 -13.86 -8.22 11.99
CA SER A 20 -13.54 -9.27 12.93
C SER A 20 -14.26 -8.99 14.26
N ASP A 21 -14.39 -10.00 15.10
CA ASP A 21 -15.00 -9.86 16.43
C ASP A 21 -14.10 -9.07 17.41
N LEU A 22 -12.92 -8.67 16.98
CA LEU A 22 -11.98 -7.90 17.78
C LEU A 22 -12.45 -6.43 17.89
N ARG A 23 -12.43 -5.90 19.12
CA ARG A 23 -12.83 -4.50 19.38
C ARG A 23 -11.76 -3.48 18.99
N ASP A 24 -10.48 -3.88 18.99
CA ASP A 24 -9.37 -3.00 18.67
C ASP A 24 -9.15 -2.95 17.15
N PRO A 25 -9.31 -1.77 16.50
CA PRO A 25 -9.08 -1.61 15.07
C PRO A 25 -7.66 -2.00 14.62
N ASN A 26 -6.65 -1.85 15.47
CA ASN A 26 -5.28 -2.23 15.13
C ASN A 26 -5.14 -3.76 15.08
N MET A 27 -5.78 -4.46 16.01
CA MET A 27 -5.81 -5.92 16.01
C MET A 27 -6.60 -6.47 14.82
N GLN A 28 -7.68 -5.79 14.40
CA GLN A 28 -8.43 -6.17 13.19
C GLN A 28 -7.56 -6.10 11.93
N VAL A 29 -6.78 -5.03 11.77
CA VAL A 29 -5.85 -4.87 10.63
C VAL A 29 -4.74 -5.92 10.67
N GLU A 30 -4.23 -6.24 11.85
CA GLU A 30 -3.21 -7.29 12.02
C GLU A 30 -3.77 -8.66 11.63
N GLU A 31 -4.96 -9.02 12.10
CA GLU A 31 -5.63 -10.26 11.76
C GLU A 31 -5.91 -10.36 10.26
N ALA A 32 -6.42 -9.29 9.66
CA ALA A 32 -6.65 -9.21 8.23
C ALA A 32 -5.36 -9.44 7.44
N SER A 33 -4.26 -8.78 7.81
CA SER A 33 -2.98 -8.93 7.12
C SER A 33 -2.41 -10.34 7.23
N LYS A 34 -2.57 -10.99 8.38
CA LYS A 34 -2.19 -12.39 8.58
C LYS A 34 -3.01 -13.33 7.69
N ALA A 35 -4.32 -13.16 7.66
CA ALA A 35 -5.21 -13.95 6.82
C ALA A 35 -4.87 -13.81 5.34
N MET A 36 -4.51 -12.61 4.89
CA MET A 36 -4.08 -12.37 3.50
C MET A 36 -2.76 -13.06 3.18
N MET A 37 -1.80 -13.04 4.09
CA MET A 37 -0.54 -13.77 3.93
C MET A 37 -0.80 -15.28 3.85
N GLU A 38 -1.62 -15.83 4.73
CA GLU A 38 -2.00 -17.25 4.72
C GLU A 38 -2.70 -17.63 3.41
N LEU A 39 -3.62 -16.78 2.92
CA LEU A 39 -4.30 -16.96 1.65
C LEU A 39 -3.29 -17.01 0.48
N ALA A 40 -2.35 -16.06 0.45
CA ALA A 40 -1.32 -16.01 -0.58
C ALA A 40 -0.48 -17.28 -0.61
N VAL A 41 0.01 -17.72 0.54
CA VAL A 41 0.86 -18.92 0.67
C VAL A 41 0.08 -20.19 0.33
N LYS A 42 -1.09 -20.38 0.96
CA LYS A 42 -1.89 -21.61 0.82
C LYS A 42 -2.34 -21.86 -0.62
N HIS A 43 -2.64 -20.81 -1.36
CA HIS A 43 -3.19 -20.89 -2.71
C HIS A 43 -2.21 -20.48 -3.81
N ASN A 44 -0.97 -20.15 -3.46
CA ASN A 44 0.07 -19.67 -4.37
C ASN A 44 -0.43 -18.45 -5.20
N LEU A 45 -0.87 -17.40 -4.48
CA LEU A 45 -1.45 -16.19 -5.04
C LEU A 45 -0.54 -15.00 -4.79
N ILE A 46 -0.66 -14.01 -5.67
CA ILE A 46 -0.22 -12.63 -5.41
C ILE A 46 -1.41 -11.88 -4.82
N VAL A 47 -1.27 -11.35 -3.62
CA VAL A 47 -2.32 -10.56 -2.96
C VAL A 47 -1.88 -9.10 -2.89
N PHE A 48 -2.67 -8.22 -3.49
CA PHE A 48 -2.56 -6.78 -3.34
C PHE A 48 -3.64 -6.30 -2.38
N ALA A 49 -3.23 -5.73 -1.26
CA ALA A 49 -4.16 -5.16 -0.29
C ALA A 49 -3.93 -3.65 -0.17
N VAL A 50 -5.00 -2.88 -0.31
CA VAL A 50 -5.00 -1.44 -0.10
C VAL A 50 -5.28 -1.15 1.37
N SER A 51 -4.50 -0.25 1.97
CA SER A 51 -4.72 0.23 3.32
C SER A 51 -4.74 1.75 3.34
N GLU A 52 -5.65 2.31 4.09
CA GLU A 52 -5.73 3.75 4.29
C GLU A 52 -4.62 4.22 5.26
N ILE A 53 -4.04 5.36 4.94
CA ILE A 53 -3.10 6.05 5.84
C ILE A 53 -3.87 7.14 6.56
N SER A 54 -3.69 7.26 7.88
CA SER A 54 -4.33 8.32 8.65
C SER A 54 -3.81 9.71 8.22
N LYS A 55 -4.69 10.74 8.33
CA LYS A 55 -4.31 12.13 7.97
C LYS A 55 -3.11 12.65 8.78
N SER A 56 -2.99 12.26 10.05
CA SER A 56 -1.84 12.59 10.89
C SER A 56 -0.55 11.99 10.35
N ALA A 57 -0.63 10.74 9.86
CA ALA A 57 0.47 10.06 9.22
C ALA A 57 0.94 10.78 7.95
N MET A 58 0.05 11.33 7.17
CA MET A 58 0.39 12.08 5.94
C MET A 58 1.09 13.40 6.22
N SER A 59 0.80 14.07 7.35
CA SER A 59 1.37 15.38 7.69
C SER A 59 2.81 15.33 8.19
N GLU A 60 3.24 14.19 8.71
CA GLU A 60 4.55 14.04 9.37
C GLU A 60 5.66 13.45 8.48
N GLY A 61 5.40 13.32 7.19
CA GLY A 61 6.42 12.90 6.21
C GLY A 61 6.78 11.41 6.27
N MET A 62 5.86 10.58 6.56
CA MET A 62 5.97 9.31 7.22
C MET A 62 6.31 8.08 6.40
N GLY A 63 7.14 7.23 7.01
CA GLY A 63 7.30 5.82 6.71
C GLY A 63 6.26 4.92 7.41
N ILE A 64 6.45 3.63 7.31
CA ILE A 64 5.58 2.55 7.86
C ILE A 64 5.19 2.76 9.33
N ALA A 65 6.03 3.44 10.11
CA ALA A 65 5.85 3.63 11.56
C ALA A 65 4.57 4.39 11.95
N SER A 66 3.93 5.04 11.01
CA SER A 66 2.84 5.98 11.25
C SER A 66 1.46 5.51 10.84
N SER A 67 1.34 4.39 10.14
CA SER A 67 0.03 3.79 9.92
C SER A 67 -0.39 2.99 11.16
N LYS A 68 -1.63 3.15 11.61
CA LYS A 68 -2.19 2.39 12.72
C LYS A 68 -2.01 0.89 12.50
N GLY A 69 -1.44 0.17 13.45
CA GLY A 69 -1.18 -1.27 13.36
C GLY A 69 0.03 -1.67 12.49
N SER A 70 0.87 -0.73 12.11
CA SER A 70 1.78 -0.81 10.98
C SER A 70 2.94 -1.79 11.09
N PHE A 71 3.55 -1.94 12.25
CA PHE A 71 4.72 -2.80 12.36
C PHE A 71 4.40 -4.28 12.09
N ARG A 72 3.33 -4.80 12.70
CA ARG A 72 2.95 -6.21 12.51
C ARG A 72 2.38 -6.48 11.11
N THR A 73 1.63 -5.53 10.56
CA THR A 73 1.18 -5.60 9.15
C THR A 73 2.38 -5.64 8.21
N ALA A 74 3.44 -4.88 8.51
CA ALA A 74 4.68 -4.89 7.73
C ALA A 74 5.39 -6.25 7.76
N TYR A 75 5.32 -6.98 8.89
CA TYR A 75 5.89 -8.33 8.98
C TYR A 75 5.17 -9.37 8.11
N ASN A 76 3.88 -9.18 7.84
CA ASN A 76 3.10 -10.10 7.04
C ASN A 76 3.22 -9.82 5.53
N ALA A 77 3.63 -8.63 5.13
CA ALA A 77 3.79 -8.24 3.74
C ALA A 77 5.20 -8.55 3.20
N ASN A 78 5.29 -8.94 1.94
CA ASN A 78 6.57 -9.05 1.24
C ASN A 78 7.07 -7.66 0.81
N LYS A 79 6.16 -6.81 0.34
CA LYS A 79 6.44 -5.44 -0.09
C LYS A 79 5.37 -4.50 0.44
N ILE A 80 5.78 -3.32 0.89
CA ILE A 80 4.88 -2.24 1.27
C ILE A 80 5.21 -1.03 0.41
N LEU A 81 4.19 -0.56 -0.31
CA LEU A 81 4.28 0.59 -1.17
C LEU A 81 3.38 1.69 -0.62
N SER A 82 3.90 2.90 -0.52
CA SER A 82 3.12 4.10 -0.19
C SER A 82 2.97 5.01 -1.40
N LEU A 83 1.75 5.51 -1.60
CA LEU A 83 1.44 6.57 -2.55
C LEU A 83 1.23 7.86 -1.78
N ILE A 84 2.16 8.80 -1.92
CA ILE A 84 2.16 10.04 -1.16
C ILE A 84 1.81 11.19 -2.12
N PRO A 85 0.65 11.86 -1.95
CA PRO A 85 0.28 12.97 -2.79
C PRO A 85 1.15 14.20 -2.50
N ARG A 86 1.56 14.89 -3.56
CA ARG A 86 2.26 16.16 -3.51
C ARG A 86 1.46 17.21 -4.26
N LYS A 87 1.10 18.26 -3.57
CA LYS A 87 0.38 19.40 -4.14
C LYS A 87 1.36 20.50 -4.54
N SER A 88 1.05 21.20 -5.63
CA SER A 88 1.76 22.40 -6.00
C SER A 88 1.61 23.45 -4.89
N MET A 89 2.71 24.07 -4.48
CA MET A 89 2.67 25.18 -3.51
C MET A 89 2.00 26.42 -4.05
N VAL A 90 1.97 26.58 -5.39
CA VAL A 90 1.40 27.75 -6.07
C VAL A 90 -0.10 27.58 -6.29
N SER A 91 -0.53 26.42 -6.82
CA SER A 91 -1.92 26.21 -7.22
C SER A 91 -2.74 25.41 -6.21
N GLY A 92 -2.11 24.76 -5.24
CA GLY A 92 -2.75 23.83 -4.30
C GLY A 92 -3.27 22.53 -4.95
N LYS A 93 -3.13 22.38 -6.27
CA LYS A 93 -3.59 21.20 -7.01
C LYS A 93 -2.62 20.05 -6.83
N LEU A 94 -3.15 18.82 -6.91
CA LEU A 94 -2.33 17.61 -6.95
C LEU A 94 -1.49 17.63 -8.23
N GLU A 95 -0.18 17.54 -8.08
CA GLU A 95 0.78 17.64 -9.18
C GLU A 95 1.54 16.34 -9.37
N TYR A 96 1.93 15.71 -8.27
CA TYR A 96 2.70 14.46 -8.27
C TYR A 96 2.18 13.47 -7.25
N LEU A 97 2.44 12.19 -7.51
CA LEU A 97 2.35 11.11 -6.54
C LEU A 97 3.73 10.51 -6.38
N HIS A 98 4.21 10.43 -5.16
CA HIS A 98 5.42 9.67 -4.84
C HIS A 98 5.01 8.22 -4.54
N LEU A 99 5.45 7.29 -5.38
CA LEU A 99 5.39 5.86 -5.10
C LEU A 99 6.71 5.46 -4.46
N ARG A 100 6.66 5.08 -3.20
CA ARG A 100 7.82 4.73 -2.42
C ARG A 100 7.70 3.33 -1.83
N CYS A 101 8.76 2.54 -1.96
CA CYS A 101 8.85 1.25 -1.29
C CYS A 101 9.31 1.46 0.16
N GLU A 102 8.42 1.22 1.10
CA GLU A 102 8.68 1.41 2.54
C GLU A 102 9.32 0.17 3.16
N ALA A 103 8.96 -1.01 2.68
CA ALA A 103 9.56 -2.26 3.07
C ALA A 103 9.59 -3.24 1.91
N ASN A 104 10.70 -3.96 1.78
CA ASN A 104 10.86 -5.00 0.78
C ASN A 104 11.80 -6.09 1.32
N ARG A 105 11.30 -7.31 1.43
CA ARG A 105 12.10 -8.46 1.87
C ARG A 105 13.19 -8.83 0.87
N GLU A 106 13.02 -8.49 -0.40
CA GLU A 106 14.00 -8.74 -1.47
C GLU A 106 15.07 -7.65 -1.60
N ARG A 107 15.03 -6.64 -0.72
CA ARG A 107 16.01 -5.53 -0.64
C ARG A 107 16.06 -4.58 -1.86
N GLU A 108 15.18 -4.71 -2.82
CA GLU A 108 15.03 -3.73 -3.89
C GLU A 108 14.12 -2.59 -3.43
N TYR A 109 14.63 -1.37 -3.47
CA TYR A 109 13.88 -0.18 -3.11
C TYR A 109 13.42 0.55 -4.37
N LEU A 110 12.14 0.87 -4.39
CA LEU A 110 11.53 1.68 -5.44
C LEU A 110 11.20 3.06 -4.88
N ASN A 111 11.62 4.09 -5.57
CA ASN A 111 11.22 5.47 -5.30
C ASN A 111 10.97 6.14 -6.64
N VAL A 112 9.71 6.34 -7.00
CA VAL A 112 9.32 6.87 -8.30
C VAL A 112 8.38 8.05 -8.09
N GLN A 113 8.66 9.13 -8.80
CA GLN A 113 7.73 10.24 -8.92
C GLN A 113 6.82 10.03 -10.13
N LEU A 114 5.52 10.11 -9.89
CA LEU A 114 4.50 9.96 -10.91
C LEU A 114 3.82 11.33 -11.11
N LYS A 115 3.87 11.86 -12.32
CA LYS A 115 3.18 13.09 -12.65
C LYS A 115 1.69 12.85 -12.82
N VAL A 116 0.88 13.74 -12.27
CA VAL A 116 -0.57 13.72 -12.44
C VAL A 116 -0.94 14.77 -13.48
N ASP A 117 -1.40 14.31 -14.64
CA ASP A 117 -1.89 15.17 -15.71
C ASP A 117 -3.40 14.95 -15.87
N ASN A 118 -4.17 15.91 -15.33
CA ASN A 118 -5.63 15.84 -15.24
C ASN A 118 -6.13 14.56 -14.53
N VAL A 119 -6.48 13.54 -15.31
CA VAL A 119 -6.97 12.23 -14.82
C VAL A 119 -6.00 11.08 -15.11
N ARG A 120 -4.81 11.39 -15.62
CA ARG A 120 -3.82 10.36 -15.97
C ARG A 120 -2.65 10.43 -15.02
N ILE A 121 -2.14 9.27 -14.65
CA ILE A 121 -0.88 9.10 -13.93
C ILE A 121 0.14 8.62 -14.95
N VAL A 122 1.21 9.38 -15.12
CA VAL A 122 2.31 9.06 -16.04
C VAL A 122 3.61 9.04 -15.27
N LYS A 123 4.55 8.19 -15.70
CA LYS A 123 5.90 8.21 -15.15
C LYS A 123 6.54 9.56 -15.45
N ASP A 124 7.17 10.16 -14.46
CA ASP A 124 7.96 11.38 -14.66
C ASP A 124 9.37 10.98 -15.12
N ASP A 125 9.58 10.99 -16.44
CA ASP A 125 10.87 10.62 -17.04
C ASP A 125 11.95 11.73 -16.90
N THR A 126 11.61 12.86 -16.28
CA THR A 126 12.58 13.95 -16.05
C THR A 126 13.50 13.69 -14.85
N GLN A 127 13.16 12.71 -14.02
CA GLN A 127 13.98 12.27 -12.89
C GLN A 127 14.94 11.16 -13.36
N THR A 128 16.05 11.54 -13.95
CA THR A 128 17.20 10.65 -14.11
C THR A 128 17.76 10.34 -12.73
N ASN A 129 17.92 9.07 -12.43
CA ASN A 129 18.52 8.56 -11.20
C ASN A 129 19.81 9.33 -10.88
N ALA A 130 19.79 10.10 -9.80
CA ALA A 130 20.97 10.63 -9.16
C ALA A 130 21.31 9.73 -7.97
#